data_530a50a9b64a6dc75550c1b2df6bac2e
#
_entry.id   530a50a9b64a6dc75550c1b2df6bac2e
#
_cell.length_a   1.000
_cell.length_b   1.000
_cell.length_c   1.000
_cell.angle_alpha   90.00
_cell.angle_beta   90.00
_cell.angle_gamma   90.00
#
_symmetry.space_group_name_H-M   'P 1'
#
loop_
_entity.id
_entity.type
_entity.pdbx_description
1 polymer ?
#
loop_
_entity_poly.entity_id
_entity_poly.type
_entity_poly.pdbx_seq_one_letter_code
_entity_poly.pdbx_strand_id
1 'polypeptide(L)'
;MKVVLGDVLYELKEIPDESVDVFIDSCAVTHFDPKGYYENKGWKEVAYGVSRALKSGGRFILSSDVDLYARGGEFITPQRIIEIMKENGLDLTSPFVVSDNDLKTCPWPVVTLTFEK
;
A
#
# COMPACT_ATOMS: atom_id res chain seq x y z
N MET A 1 -21.09 7.10 1.01
CA MET A 1 -19.67 6.82 0.62
C MET A 1 -19.42 7.36 -0.77
N LYS A 2 -18.33 8.07 -0.95
CA LYS A 2 -17.94 8.59 -2.26
C LYS A 2 -16.99 7.61 -2.95
N VAL A 3 -17.30 7.22 -4.19
CA VAL A 3 -16.43 6.39 -5.03
C VAL A 3 -15.83 7.27 -6.12
N VAL A 4 -14.51 7.20 -6.28
CA VAL A 4 -13.77 7.91 -7.33
C VAL A 4 -13.19 6.89 -8.30
N LEU A 5 -13.47 7.07 -9.59
CA LEU A 5 -12.92 6.25 -10.67
C LEU A 5 -11.84 7.02 -11.41
N GLY A 6 -10.66 6.42 -11.55
CA GLY A 6 -9.56 7.06 -12.25
C GLY A 6 -8.20 6.46 -11.91
N ASP A 7 -7.16 7.10 -12.39
CA ASP A 7 -5.78 6.73 -12.04
C ASP A 7 -5.49 7.14 -10.60
N VAL A 8 -4.99 6.21 -9.79
CA VAL A 8 -4.78 6.44 -8.36
C VAL A 8 -3.80 7.59 -8.08
N LEU A 9 -2.75 7.73 -8.87
CA LEU A 9 -1.77 8.80 -8.67
C LEU A 9 -2.35 10.17 -9.00
N TYR A 10 -3.20 10.24 -10.00
CA TYR A 10 -3.90 11.48 -10.36
C TYR A 10 -4.96 11.83 -9.32
N GLU A 11 -5.83 10.87 -9.00
CA GLU A 11 -6.96 11.09 -8.10
C GLU A 11 -6.52 11.41 -6.67
N LEU A 12 -5.42 10.84 -6.20
CA LEU A 12 -4.86 11.18 -4.89
C LEU A 12 -4.53 12.67 -4.74
N LYS A 13 -4.07 13.30 -5.81
CA LYS A 13 -3.75 14.73 -5.80
C LYS A 13 -4.96 15.63 -5.63
N GLU A 14 -6.12 15.13 -6.05
CA GLU A 14 -7.39 15.86 -5.97
C GLU A 14 -8.10 15.71 -4.62
N ILE A 15 -7.69 14.74 -3.80
CA ILE A 15 -8.28 14.54 -2.48
C ILE A 15 -7.74 15.60 -1.51
N PRO A 16 -8.61 16.35 -0.81
CA PRO A 16 -8.16 17.35 0.16
C PRO A 16 -7.37 16.72 1.32
N ASP A 17 -6.47 17.51 1.91
CA ASP A 17 -5.72 17.12 3.07
C ASP A 17 -6.64 16.75 4.23
N GLU A 18 -6.28 15.70 4.97
CA GLU A 18 -6.96 15.29 6.20
C GLU A 18 -8.49 15.16 6.06
N SER A 19 -8.92 14.60 4.93
CA SER A 19 -10.36 14.47 4.60
C SER A 19 -10.89 13.03 4.63
N VAL A 20 -10.01 12.03 4.76
CA VAL A 20 -10.37 10.62 4.63
C VAL A 20 -10.13 9.88 5.94
N ASP A 21 -11.11 9.10 6.39
CA ASP A 21 -10.99 8.27 7.58
C ASP A 21 -10.31 6.93 7.32
N VAL A 22 -10.63 6.30 6.18
CA VAL A 22 -10.10 5.01 5.78
C VAL A 22 -9.79 5.03 4.28
N PHE A 23 -8.59 4.60 3.93
CA PHE A 23 -8.18 4.40 2.55
C PHE A 23 -7.93 2.91 2.33
N ILE A 24 -8.46 2.37 1.23
CA ILE A 24 -8.30 0.94 0.90
C ILE A 24 -7.69 0.83 -0.50
N ASP A 25 -6.60 0.07 -0.59
CA ASP A 25 -6.01 -0.33 -1.87
C ASP A 25 -5.99 -1.86 -1.97
N SER A 26 -6.54 -2.38 -3.05
CA SER A 26 -6.57 -3.80 -3.33
C SER A 26 -5.72 -4.10 -4.57
N CYS A 27 -4.43 -4.34 -4.36
CA CYS A 27 -3.46 -4.73 -5.38
C CYS A 27 -3.27 -3.72 -6.53
N ALA A 28 -3.61 -2.43 -6.34
CA ALA A 28 -3.47 -1.45 -7.41
C ALA A 28 -2.00 -1.02 -7.61
N VAL A 29 -1.28 -0.73 -6.54
CA VAL A 29 0.10 -0.20 -6.63
C VAL A 29 1.05 -1.19 -7.28
N THR A 30 0.88 -2.49 -7.04
CA THR A 30 1.73 -3.52 -7.63
C THR A 30 1.65 -3.61 -9.15
N HIS A 31 0.60 -3.10 -9.75
CA HIS A 31 0.46 -3.11 -11.22
C HIS A 31 1.32 -2.06 -11.91
N PHE A 32 1.65 -0.96 -11.25
CA PHE A 32 2.46 0.10 -11.87
C PHE A 32 3.84 0.27 -11.22
N ASP A 33 4.07 -0.24 -10.03
CA ASP A 33 5.37 -0.24 -9.37
C ASP A 33 5.57 -1.53 -8.56
N PRO A 34 5.66 -2.68 -9.22
CA PRO A 34 5.70 -3.97 -8.52
C PRO A 34 6.91 -4.12 -7.59
N LYS A 35 8.06 -3.54 -7.92
CA LYS A 35 9.30 -3.67 -7.14
C LYS A 35 9.58 -2.50 -6.19
N GLY A 36 8.85 -1.41 -6.31
CA GLY A 36 9.09 -0.21 -5.52
C GLY A 36 10.39 0.51 -5.88
N TYR A 37 10.85 0.41 -7.13
CA TYR A 37 12.11 1.00 -7.57
C TYR A 37 11.98 2.41 -8.15
N TYR A 38 10.77 2.81 -8.53
CA TYR A 38 10.55 4.10 -9.15
C TYR A 38 10.56 5.20 -8.08
N GLU A 39 11.60 6.04 -8.11
CA GLU A 39 11.69 7.19 -7.23
C GLU A 39 10.60 8.21 -7.56
N ASN A 40 9.98 8.77 -6.52
CA ASN A 40 8.91 9.76 -6.61
C ASN A 40 7.67 9.30 -7.39
N LYS A 41 7.55 8.00 -7.66
CA LYS A 41 6.38 7.40 -8.31
C LYS A 41 6.04 6.08 -7.62
N GLY A 42 4.84 5.59 -7.88
CA GLY A 42 4.41 4.31 -7.36
C GLY A 42 4.28 4.31 -5.84
N TRP A 43 4.99 3.44 -5.15
CA TRP A 43 4.86 3.24 -3.71
C TRP A 43 5.10 4.49 -2.88
N LYS A 44 6.12 5.26 -3.20
CA LYS A 44 6.44 6.50 -2.45
C LYS A 44 5.38 7.57 -2.65
N GLU A 45 4.92 7.74 -3.87
CA GLU A 45 3.90 8.73 -4.20
C GLU A 45 2.54 8.36 -3.58
N VAL A 46 2.17 7.09 -3.60
CA VAL A 46 0.96 6.60 -2.95
C VAL A 46 1.06 6.77 -1.43
N ALA A 47 2.17 6.39 -0.81
CA ALA A 47 2.37 6.55 0.63
C ALA A 47 2.23 8.01 1.05
N TYR A 48 2.85 8.92 0.32
CA TYR A 48 2.73 10.36 0.58
C TYR A 48 1.28 10.85 0.43
N GLY A 49 0.65 10.51 -0.70
CA GLY A 49 -0.71 10.96 -1.00
C GLY A 49 -1.75 10.43 -0.01
N VAL A 50 -1.64 9.16 0.36
CA VAL A 50 -2.54 8.54 1.35
C VAL A 50 -2.33 9.17 2.72
N SER A 51 -1.08 9.34 3.16
CA SER A 51 -0.78 9.98 4.44
C SER A 51 -1.34 11.39 4.51
N ARG A 52 -1.17 12.16 3.45
CA ARG A 52 -1.70 13.53 3.35
C ARG A 52 -3.23 13.54 3.43
N ALA A 53 -3.90 12.64 2.71
CA ALA A 53 -5.36 12.60 2.63
C ALA A 53 -6.02 12.07 3.91
N LEU A 54 -5.35 11.20 4.65
CA LEU A 54 -5.88 10.64 5.89
C LEU A 54 -5.93 11.67 7.00
N LYS A 55 -7.01 11.64 7.76
CA LYS A 55 -7.09 12.32 9.05
C LYS A 55 -6.14 11.66 10.04
N SER A 56 -5.72 12.41 11.06
CA SER A 56 -4.98 11.86 12.18
C SER A 56 -5.77 10.70 12.82
N GLY A 57 -5.14 9.56 13.02
CA GLY A 57 -5.81 8.32 13.45
C GLY A 57 -6.50 7.56 12.32
N GLY A 58 -6.49 8.07 11.11
CA GLY A 58 -7.04 7.40 9.94
C GLY A 58 -6.22 6.15 9.56
N ARG A 59 -6.84 5.24 8.82
CA ARG A 59 -6.26 3.93 8.49
C ARG A 59 -6.10 3.72 7.00
N PHE A 60 -4.99 3.10 6.63
CA PHE A 60 -4.74 2.61 5.30
C PHE A 60 -4.69 1.09 5.31
N ILE A 61 -5.64 0.47 4.61
CA ILE A 61 -5.72 -1.00 4.47
C ILE A 61 -5.22 -1.33 3.07
N LEU A 62 -4.09 -2.02 2.99
CA LEU A 62 -3.40 -2.31 1.75
C LEU A 62 -3.30 -3.81 1.53
N SER A 63 -3.76 -4.29 0.38
CA SER A 63 -3.47 -5.63 -0.10
C SER A 63 -2.51 -5.55 -1.28
N SER A 64 -1.50 -6.39 -1.29
CA SER A 64 -0.46 -6.36 -2.31
C SER A 64 0.14 -7.73 -2.58
N ASP A 65 0.45 -8.00 -3.84
CA ASP A 65 1.36 -9.08 -4.19
C ASP A 65 2.75 -8.72 -3.67
N VAL A 66 3.43 -9.68 -3.07
CA VAL A 66 4.73 -9.44 -2.44
C VAL A 66 5.71 -10.58 -2.68
N ASP A 67 6.99 -10.27 -2.58
CA ASP A 67 8.06 -11.24 -2.41
C ASP A 67 8.22 -11.54 -0.91
N LEU A 68 7.41 -12.45 -0.39
CA LEU A 68 7.33 -12.74 1.03
C LEU A 68 8.66 -13.24 1.64
N TYR A 69 9.43 -13.97 0.86
CA TYR A 69 10.66 -14.61 1.31
C TYR A 69 11.94 -13.89 0.88
N ALA A 70 11.80 -12.69 0.30
CA ALA A 70 12.91 -11.88 -0.17
C ALA A 70 13.85 -12.63 -1.13
N ARG A 71 13.27 -13.33 -2.09
CA ARG A 71 14.00 -14.16 -3.08
C ARG A 71 14.51 -13.38 -4.28
N GLY A 72 14.33 -12.06 -4.31
CA GLY A 72 14.70 -11.22 -5.45
C GLY A 72 13.73 -11.35 -6.63
N GLY A 73 12.46 -11.62 -6.37
CA GLY A 73 11.43 -11.79 -7.37
C GLY A 73 10.90 -10.49 -7.96
N GLU A 74 9.75 -10.56 -8.62
CA GLU A 74 9.15 -9.44 -9.34
C GLU A 74 8.51 -8.39 -8.44
N PHE A 75 8.19 -8.76 -7.20
CA PHE A 75 7.43 -7.89 -6.31
C PHE A 75 8.27 -7.36 -5.15
N ILE A 76 7.82 -6.26 -4.59
CA ILE A 76 8.37 -5.64 -3.40
C ILE A 76 8.23 -6.57 -2.19
N THR A 77 9.16 -6.48 -1.23
CA THR A 77 9.02 -7.21 0.03
C THR A 77 8.09 -6.48 1.00
N PRO A 78 7.41 -7.21 1.92
CA PRO A 78 6.59 -6.57 2.96
C PRO A 78 7.38 -5.56 3.81
N GLN A 79 8.64 -5.88 4.12
CA GLN A 79 9.51 -5.01 4.92
C GLN A 79 9.74 -3.67 4.22
N ARG A 80 9.94 -3.69 2.91
CA ARG A 80 10.15 -2.45 2.14
C ARG A 80 8.89 -1.60 2.10
N ILE A 81 7.71 -2.22 1.96
CA ILE A 81 6.43 -1.51 2.04
C ILE A 81 6.31 -0.81 3.39
N ILE A 82 6.58 -1.54 4.48
CA ILE A 82 6.50 -0.99 5.85
C ILE A 82 7.44 0.20 6.03
N GLU A 83 8.67 0.11 5.53
CA GLU A 83 9.64 1.20 5.58
C GLU A 83 9.15 2.45 4.83
N ILE A 84 8.66 2.30 3.61
CA ILE A 84 8.14 3.40 2.79
C ILE A 84 6.96 4.08 3.50
N MET A 85 6.03 3.29 4.06
CA MET A 85 4.89 3.83 4.79
C MET A 85 5.34 4.59 6.03
N LYS A 86 6.27 4.04 6.80
CA LYS A 86 6.81 4.67 8.00
C LYS A 86 7.50 6.01 7.71
N GLU A 87 8.26 6.08 6.63
CA GLU A 87 8.90 7.32 6.17
C GLU A 87 7.88 8.43 5.87
N ASN A 88 6.63 8.06 5.60
CA ASN A 88 5.54 8.99 5.32
C ASN A 88 4.55 9.13 6.48
N GLY A 89 4.91 8.68 7.68
CA GLY A 89 4.09 8.84 8.89
C GLY A 89 2.96 7.84 9.03
N LEU A 90 3.05 6.69 8.35
CA LEU A 90 2.07 5.60 8.43
C LEU A 90 2.70 4.40 9.15
N ASP A 91 2.21 4.09 10.34
CA ASP A 91 2.72 3.01 11.16
C ASP A 91 1.89 1.74 11.01
N LEU A 92 2.56 0.59 10.89
CA LEU A 92 1.89 -0.72 10.86
C LEU A 92 1.23 -0.99 12.21
N THR A 93 -0.06 -1.29 12.21
CA THR A 93 -0.85 -1.47 13.44
C THR A 93 -1.12 -2.91 13.80
N SER A 94 -0.91 -3.85 12.87
CA SER A 94 -1.13 -5.27 13.12
C SER A 94 -0.18 -6.11 12.28
N PRO A 95 0.07 -7.38 12.69
CA PRO A 95 0.75 -8.33 11.81
C PRO A 95 0.01 -8.45 10.48
N PHE A 96 0.76 -8.57 9.40
CA PHE A 96 0.14 -8.79 8.09
C PHE A 96 -0.46 -10.19 7.99
N VAL A 97 -1.52 -10.31 7.19
CA VAL A 97 -2.24 -11.56 6.96
C VAL A 97 -1.92 -12.07 5.57
N VAL A 98 -1.60 -13.36 5.48
CA VAL A 98 -1.34 -14.06 4.22
C VAL A 98 -2.37 -15.17 4.09
N SER A 99 -2.96 -15.30 2.90
CA SER A 99 -3.90 -16.40 2.63
C SER A 99 -3.17 -17.75 2.59
N ASP A 100 -3.70 -18.76 3.27
CA ASP A 100 -3.16 -20.12 3.22
C ASP A 100 -3.16 -20.70 1.79
N ASN A 101 -4.15 -20.37 1.00
CA ASN A 101 -4.21 -20.79 -0.40
C ASN A 101 -3.07 -20.17 -1.21
N ASP A 102 -2.76 -18.90 -0.98
CA ASP A 102 -1.68 -18.22 -1.66
C ASP A 102 -0.32 -18.84 -1.34
N LEU A 103 -0.10 -19.25 -0.09
CA LEU A 103 1.14 -19.92 0.30
C LEU A 103 1.34 -21.27 -0.39
N LYS A 104 0.25 -21.96 -0.73
CA LYS A 104 0.29 -23.31 -1.34
C LYS A 104 0.37 -23.28 -2.86
N THR A 105 -0.26 -22.31 -3.50
CA THR A 105 -0.53 -22.34 -4.94
C THR A 105 0.11 -21.20 -5.71
N CYS A 106 0.49 -20.12 -5.04
CA CYS A 106 1.02 -18.91 -5.66
C CYS A 106 2.43 -18.60 -5.16
N PRO A 107 3.43 -18.45 -6.05
CA PRO A 107 4.77 -18.01 -5.66
C PRO A 107 4.80 -16.56 -5.18
N TRP A 108 3.77 -15.78 -5.47
CA TRP A 108 3.62 -14.38 -5.10
C TRP A 108 2.37 -14.20 -4.25
N PRO A 109 2.44 -14.51 -2.94
CA PRO A 109 1.25 -14.38 -2.10
C PRO A 109 0.81 -12.94 -1.95
N VAL A 110 -0.49 -12.75 -1.77
CA VAL A 110 -1.07 -11.45 -1.43
C VAL A 110 -1.07 -11.32 0.09
N VAL A 111 -0.50 -10.22 0.57
CA VAL A 111 -0.55 -9.85 1.99
C VAL A 111 -1.48 -8.67 2.19
N THR A 112 -2.12 -8.61 3.35
CA THR A 112 -2.90 -7.45 3.80
C THR A 112 -2.20 -6.79 4.97
N LEU A 113 -1.93 -5.51 4.83
CA LEU A 113 -1.26 -4.67 5.81
C LEU A 113 -2.20 -3.55 6.23
N THR A 114 -2.26 -3.25 7.52
CA THR A 114 -3.03 -2.12 8.02
C THR A 114 -2.08 -1.11 8.67
N PHE A 115 -2.16 0.12 8.21
CA PHE A 115 -1.37 1.24 8.72
C PHE A 115 -2.28 2.27 9.36
N GLU A 116 -1.75 3.02 10.31
CA GLU A 116 -2.43 4.15 10.96
C GLU A 116 -1.55 5.40 10.89
N LYS A 117 -2.20 6.52 10.58
CA LYS A 117 -1.56 7.82 10.57
C LYS A 117 -1.43 8.42 11.98
#